data_d5bec2ed57d4318c2f1e6afd845122d0
#
_entry.id   d5bec2ed57d4318c2f1e6afd845122d0
#
_cell.length_a   1.000
_cell.length_b   1.000
_cell.length_c   1.000
_cell.angle_alpha   90.00
_cell.angle_beta   90.00
_cell.angle_gamma   90.00
#
_symmetry.space_group_name_H-M   'P 1'
#
loop_
_entity.id
_entity.type
_entity.pdbx_description
1 polymer ?
#
loop_
_entity_poly.entity_id
_entity_poly.type
_entity_poly.pdbx_seq_one_letter_code
_entity_poly.pdbx_strand_id
1 'polypeptide(L)'
;MKINNKSISIAFVIILAATVIISLAGMLLMSRQPLVLQGQVEATEIRISGKLPGRVDSFLVQEGDWVKAGDTLVVINSPTIEAKYRQVNALEQVAQEQNKKIDAGTRRQIVATARQLWNKTQSDLALAKTTYQRIVTLYKDSVVTSQRRDEVEAMYKAAQAAERAAYEQYQMAVDGAQSEDRASARSLVEAARSTVDEVSSLLVD
;
A
#
# COMPACT_ATOMS: atom_id res chain seq x y z
N MET A 1 -41.34 87.09 -70.75
CA MET A 1 -41.82 85.68 -70.65
C MET A 1 -42.63 85.58 -69.30
N LYS A 2 -43.98 85.65 -69.43
CA LYS A 2 -44.87 85.57 -68.23
C LYS A 2 -44.95 84.13 -67.85
N ILE A 3 -44.23 83.76 -66.79
CA ILE A 3 -44.38 82.46 -66.22
C ILE A 3 -45.69 82.42 -65.48
N ASN A 4 -46.61 81.57 -65.99
CA ASN A 4 -47.95 81.47 -65.46
C ASN A 4 -47.93 80.68 -64.07
N ASN A 5 -48.37 81.33 -62.95
CA ASN A 5 -48.37 80.76 -61.62
C ASN A 5 -48.98 79.34 -61.55
N LYS A 6 -49.88 79.02 -62.47
CA LYS A 6 -50.47 77.65 -62.58
C LYS A 6 -49.45 76.62 -63.02
N SER A 7 -48.50 76.98 -63.90
CA SER A 7 -47.47 76.03 -64.35
C SER A 7 -46.41 75.73 -63.25
N ILE A 8 -46.13 76.69 -62.37
CA ILE A 8 -45.24 76.50 -61.22
C ILE A 8 -45.90 75.58 -60.14
N SER A 9 -47.20 75.83 -59.91
CA SER A 9 -47.89 74.96 -58.96
C SER A 9 -48.00 73.51 -59.45
N ILE A 10 -48.24 73.27 -60.71
CA ILE A 10 -48.28 71.95 -61.33
C ILE A 10 -46.88 71.28 -61.25
N ALA A 11 -45.78 71.99 -61.52
CA ALA A 11 -44.45 71.48 -61.41
C ALA A 11 -44.08 71.08 -59.97
N PHE A 12 -44.50 71.86 -58.98
CA PHE A 12 -44.31 71.58 -57.56
C PHE A 12 -45.06 70.35 -57.13
N VAL A 13 -46.31 70.18 -57.59
CA VAL A 13 -47.09 68.93 -57.28
C VAL A 13 -46.44 67.71 -57.92
N ILE A 14 -45.89 67.78 -59.11
CA ILE A 14 -45.23 66.64 -59.76
C ILE A 14 -43.94 66.30 -59.06
N ILE A 15 -43.16 67.24 -58.58
CA ILE A 15 -41.92 66.99 -57.80
C ILE A 15 -42.27 66.33 -56.47
N LEU A 16 -43.27 66.85 -55.80
CA LEU A 16 -43.73 66.33 -54.53
C LEU A 16 -44.25 64.87 -54.71
N ALA A 17 -45.01 64.62 -55.77
CA ALA A 17 -45.45 63.23 -56.04
C ALA A 17 -44.30 62.30 -56.37
N ALA A 18 -43.29 62.79 -57.15
CA ALA A 18 -42.13 61.99 -57.45
C ALA A 18 -41.27 61.68 -56.25
N THR A 19 -41.10 62.62 -55.32
CA THR A 19 -40.39 62.34 -54.05
C THR A 19 -41.08 61.36 -53.19
N VAL A 20 -42.40 61.40 -53.09
CA VAL A 20 -43.23 60.42 -52.34
C VAL A 20 -43.12 59.04 -52.98
N ILE A 21 -43.20 58.91 -54.28
CA ILE A 21 -43.06 57.65 -54.99
C ILE A 21 -41.64 57.04 -54.78
N ILE A 22 -40.60 57.85 -54.90
CA ILE A 22 -39.22 57.44 -54.70
C ILE A 22 -39.01 56.98 -53.25
N SER A 23 -39.55 57.69 -52.26
CA SER A 23 -39.51 57.33 -50.86
C SER A 23 -40.26 56.01 -50.58
N LEU A 24 -41.43 55.83 -51.19
CA LEU A 24 -42.20 54.59 -51.02
C LEU A 24 -41.48 53.40 -51.71
N ALA A 25 -40.91 53.60 -52.88
CA ALA A 25 -40.13 52.59 -53.57
C ALA A 25 -38.85 52.23 -52.80
N GLY A 26 -38.14 53.19 -52.24
CA GLY A 26 -37.00 52.93 -51.33
C GLY A 26 -37.37 52.12 -50.11
N MET A 27 -38.52 52.39 -49.50
CA MET A 27 -39.00 51.63 -48.34
C MET A 27 -39.41 50.19 -48.69
N LEU A 28 -39.95 49.95 -49.89
CA LEU A 28 -40.29 48.63 -50.43
C LEU A 28 -39.08 47.83 -50.87
N LEU A 29 -38.08 48.50 -51.43
CA LEU A 29 -36.80 47.90 -51.88
C LEU A 29 -35.83 47.66 -50.74
N MET A 30 -36.02 48.31 -49.58
CA MET A 30 -35.25 47.99 -48.39
C MET A 30 -35.63 46.61 -47.89
N SER A 31 -35.03 45.60 -48.50
CA SER A 31 -35.20 44.18 -48.15
C SER A 31 -35.04 44.00 -46.66
N ARG A 32 -36.03 43.46 -46.00
CA ARG A 32 -35.93 43.03 -44.63
C ARG A 32 -34.78 42.03 -44.57
N GLN A 33 -33.67 42.39 -43.96
CA GLN A 33 -32.57 41.44 -43.74
C GLN A 33 -33.13 40.27 -42.92
N PRO A 34 -32.92 39.05 -43.33
CA PRO A 34 -33.35 37.93 -42.57
C PRO A 34 -32.66 37.97 -41.20
N LEU A 35 -33.44 37.84 -40.14
CA LEU A 35 -32.88 37.72 -38.77
C LEU A 35 -32.18 36.36 -38.71
N VAL A 36 -30.85 36.37 -38.84
CA VAL A 36 -30.01 35.18 -38.66
C VAL A 36 -29.78 35.02 -37.18
N LEU A 37 -30.50 34.07 -36.58
CA LEU A 37 -30.22 33.61 -35.20
C LEU A 37 -29.03 32.66 -35.29
N GLN A 38 -27.90 33.08 -34.78
CA GLN A 38 -26.73 32.23 -34.57
C GLN A 38 -26.90 31.56 -33.20
N GLY A 39 -27.13 30.27 -33.20
CA GLY A 39 -27.09 29.43 -32.00
C GLY A 39 -25.80 28.64 -31.99
N GLN A 40 -25.03 28.68 -30.89
CA GLN A 40 -23.91 27.81 -30.66
C GLN A 40 -24.41 26.65 -29.77
N VAL A 41 -24.29 25.44 -30.28
CA VAL A 41 -24.57 24.22 -29.47
C VAL A 41 -23.27 23.89 -28.74
N GLU A 42 -23.27 24.02 -27.41
CA GLU A 42 -22.19 23.57 -26.58
C GLU A 42 -22.55 22.18 -26.02
N ALA A 43 -21.68 21.22 -26.26
CA ALA A 43 -21.73 19.92 -25.63
C ALA A 43 -20.65 19.84 -24.53
N THR A 44 -20.99 19.22 -23.43
CA THR A 44 -20.01 18.96 -22.37
C THR A 44 -19.09 17.83 -22.83
N GLU A 45 -17.83 18.15 -23.11
CA GLU A 45 -16.83 17.13 -23.37
C GLU A 45 -16.27 16.60 -22.06
N ILE A 46 -16.31 15.30 -21.89
CA ILE A 46 -15.68 14.58 -20.77
C ILE A 46 -14.46 13.87 -21.34
N ARG A 47 -13.27 14.30 -20.91
CA ARG A 47 -12.02 13.61 -21.24
C ARG A 47 -11.79 12.46 -20.29
N ILE A 48 -11.78 11.25 -20.81
CA ILE A 48 -11.48 10.05 -20.06
C ILE A 48 -9.97 9.80 -20.19
N SER A 49 -9.28 9.74 -19.04
CA SER A 49 -7.85 9.41 -18.98
C SER A 49 -7.62 8.30 -17.98
N GLY A 50 -6.77 7.35 -18.33
CA GLY A 50 -6.32 6.35 -17.38
C GLY A 50 -5.51 6.98 -16.23
N LYS A 51 -5.67 6.49 -15.01
CA LYS A 51 -4.89 6.92 -13.84
C LYS A 51 -3.44 6.45 -13.92
N LEU A 52 -3.19 5.38 -14.65
CA LEU A 52 -1.88 4.74 -14.75
C LEU A 52 -1.32 4.81 -16.16
N PRO A 53 0.01 4.93 -16.30
CA PRO A 53 0.66 4.80 -17.59
C PRO A 53 0.55 3.35 -18.08
N GLY A 54 0.05 3.16 -19.29
CA GLY A 54 -0.12 1.84 -19.87
C GLY A 54 -0.22 1.90 -21.40
N ARG A 55 -0.37 0.74 -22.00
CA ARG A 55 -0.65 0.59 -23.43
C ARG A 55 -2.11 0.25 -23.58
N VAL A 56 -2.77 0.89 -24.54
CA VAL A 56 -4.12 0.49 -24.93
C VAL A 56 -4.04 -0.91 -25.55
N ASP A 57 -4.75 -1.85 -24.97
CA ASP A 57 -4.87 -3.21 -25.46
C ASP A 57 -6.00 -3.29 -26.49
N SER A 58 -7.18 -2.79 -26.13
CA SER A 58 -8.35 -2.80 -27.00
C SER A 58 -9.32 -1.68 -26.67
N PHE A 59 -10.01 -1.19 -27.69
CA PHE A 59 -11.20 -0.34 -27.58
C PHE A 59 -12.42 -1.23 -27.68
N LEU A 60 -13.35 -1.10 -26.75
CA LEU A 60 -14.61 -1.86 -26.73
C LEU A 60 -15.78 -1.10 -27.36
N VAL A 61 -15.56 0.15 -27.75
CA VAL A 61 -16.53 1.06 -28.35
C VAL A 61 -15.95 1.71 -29.61
N GLN A 62 -16.82 2.15 -30.51
CA GLN A 62 -16.48 2.86 -31.73
C GLN A 62 -17.02 4.30 -31.69
N GLU A 63 -16.50 5.17 -32.55
CA GLU A 63 -17.00 6.53 -32.68
C GLU A 63 -18.47 6.52 -33.09
N GLY A 64 -19.30 7.24 -32.35
CA GLY A 64 -20.75 7.31 -32.55
C GLY A 64 -21.57 6.39 -31.67
N ASP A 65 -20.94 5.52 -30.90
CA ASP A 65 -21.64 4.61 -29.97
C ASP A 65 -22.22 5.35 -28.77
N TRP A 66 -23.38 4.88 -28.32
CA TRP A 66 -24.00 5.34 -27.08
C TRP A 66 -23.45 4.55 -25.89
N VAL A 67 -22.88 5.28 -24.93
CA VAL A 67 -22.29 4.69 -23.70
C VAL A 67 -23.02 5.18 -22.46
N LYS A 68 -23.04 4.35 -21.42
CA LYS A 68 -23.63 4.65 -20.11
C LYS A 68 -22.53 4.74 -19.07
N ALA A 69 -22.85 5.41 -17.97
CA ALA A 69 -21.96 5.41 -16.80
C ALA A 69 -21.74 3.97 -16.30
N GLY A 70 -20.47 3.56 -16.19
CA GLY A 70 -20.07 2.21 -15.80
C GLY A 70 -19.71 1.28 -16.99
N ASP A 71 -19.92 1.70 -18.23
CA ASP A 71 -19.48 0.91 -19.38
C ASP A 71 -17.96 0.96 -19.53
N THR A 72 -17.34 -0.19 -19.81
CA THR A 72 -15.91 -0.28 -20.10
C THR A 72 -15.67 0.15 -21.54
N LEU A 73 -14.94 1.24 -21.73
CA LEU A 73 -14.68 1.81 -23.05
C LEU A 73 -13.35 1.35 -23.65
N VAL A 74 -12.35 1.18 -22.81
CA VAL A 74 -10.99 0.86 -23.23
C VAL A 74 -10.33 -0.06 -22.19
N VAL A 75 -9.55 -1.01 -22.66
CA VAL A 75 -8.70 -1.86 -21.83
C VAL A 75 -7.27 -1.37 -21.95
N ILE A 76 -6.67 -1.04 -20.82
CA ILE A 76 -5.29 -0.57 -20.73
C ILE A 76 -4.45 -1.66 -20.06
N ASN A 77 -3.42 -2.11 -20.75
CA ASN A 77 -2.44 -3.04 -20.20
C ASN A 77 -1.25 -2.26 -19.63
N SER A 78 -0.90 -2.54 -18.37
CA SER A 78 0.20 -1.90 -17.66
C SER A 78 1.21 -2.92 -17.13
N PRO A 79 2.11 -3.46 -17.99
CA PRO A 79 3.08 -4.50 -17.60
C PRO A 79 3.98 -4.09 -16.42
N THR A 80 4.22 -2.78 -16.28
CA THR A 80 5.00 -2.23 -15.17
C THR A 80 4.29 -2.42 -13.84
N ILE A 81 2.99 -2.16 -13.78
CA ILE A 81 2.19 -2.33 -12.57
C ILE A 81 2.02 -3.80 -12.24
N GLU A 82 1.81 -4.66 -13.24
CA GLU A 82 1.78 -6.11 -13.04
C GLU A 82 3.10 -6.64 -12.49
N ALA A 83 4.23 -6.17 -13.01
CA ALA A 83 5.54 -6.53 -12.48
C ALA A 83 5.72 -6.03 -11.04
N LYS A 84 5.25 -4.83 -10.73
CA LYS A 84 5.25 -4.27 -9.37
C LYS A 84 4.37 -5.09 -8.43
N TYR A 85 3.18 -5.48 -8.87
CA TYR A 85 2.28 -6.33 -8.10
C TYR A 85 2.92 -7.69 -7.78
N ARG A 86 3.55 -8.35 -8.77
CA ARG A 86 4.30 -9.58 -8.52
C ARG A 86 5.44 -9.39 -7.53
N GLN A 87 6.15 -8.26 -7.61
CA GLN A 87 7.24 -7.93 -6.68
C GLN A 87 6.73 -7.78 -5.24
N VAL A 88 5.66 -7.01 -5.01
CA VAL A 88 5.14 -6.78 -3.65
C VAL A 88 4.50 -8.04 -3.07
N ASN A 89 3.84 -8.87 -3.87
CA ASN A 89 3.37 -10.19 -3.43
C ASN A 89 4.51 -11.11 -2.99
N ALA A 90 5.62 -11.10 -3.71
CA ALA A 90 6.80 -11.88 -3.31
C ALA A 90 7.37 -11.37 -1.97
N LEU A 91 7.38 -10.06 -1.74
CA LEU A 91 7.81 -9.48 -0.47
C LEU A 91 6.86 -9.84 0.68
N GLU A 92 5.54 -9.83 0.44
CA GLU A 92 4.57 -10.30 1.43
C GLU A 92 4.81 -11.77 1.81
N GLN A 93 5.03 -12.63 0.82
CA GLN A 93 5.35 -14.04 1.07
C GLN A 93 6.62 -14.19 1.93
N VAL A 94 7.68 -13.43 1.64
CA VAL A 94 8.90 -13.43 2.46
C VAL A 94 8.61 -13.01 3.91
N ALA A 95 7.82 -11.96 4.11
CA ALA A 95 7.43 -11.50 5.44
C ALA A 95 6.60 -12.57 6.18
N GLN A 96 5.65 -13.21 5.50
CA GLN A 96 4.84 -14.31 6.05
C GLN A 96 5.69 -15.51 6.45
N GLU A 97 6.64 -15.94 5.61
CA GLU A 97 7.54 -17.05 5.93
C GLU A 97 8.48 -16.71 7.10
N GLN A 98 8.93 -15.46 7.18
CA GLN A 98 9.71 -14.98 8.33
C GLN A 98 8.89 -15.01 9.62
N ASN A 99 7.63 -14.55 9.57
CA ASN A 99 6.72 -14.62 10.72
C ASN A 99 6.47 -16.07 11.14
N LYS A 100 6.17 -16.97 10.21
CA LYS A 100 5.99 -18.41 10.48
C LYS A 100 7.23 -19.02 11.14
N LYS A 101 8.44 -18.65 10.68
CA LYS A 101 9.70 -19.12 11.27
C LYS A 101 9.86 -18.67 12.71
N ILE A 102 9.47 -17.42 13.02
CA ILE A 102 9.53 -16.87 14.37
C ILE A 102 8.45 -17.52 15.26
N ASP A 103 7.23 -17.67 14.77
CA ASP A 103 6.13 -18.32 15.49
C ASP A 103 6.37 -19.82 15.72
N ALA A 104 7.07 -20.50 14.83
CA ALA A 104 7.48 -21.90 15.01
C ALA A 104 8.48 -22.08 16.17
N GLY A 105 9.10 -20.98 16.63
CA GLY A 105 10.00 -20.98 17.77
C GLY A 105 11.34 -21.67 17.49
N THR A 106 12.01 -22.08 18.57
CA THR A 106 13.31 -22.73 18.48
C THR A 106 13.20 -24.13 17.89
N ARG A 107 14.14 -24.47 17.02
CA ARG A 107 14.21 -25.81 16.43
C ARG A 107 14.29 -26.89 17.51
N ARG A 108 13.50 -27.96 17.38
CA ARG A 108 13.44 -29.07 18.33
C ARG A 108 14.81 -29.64 18.69
N GLN A 109 15.76 -29.68 17.72
CA GLN A 109 17.12 -30.16 17.94
C GLN A 109 17.89 -29.26 18.92
N ILE A 110 17.72 -27.93 18.85
CA ILE A 110 18.38 -26.99 19.74
C ILE A 110 17.84 -27.16 21.16
N VAL A 111 16.51 -27.26 21.31
CA VAL A 111 15.86 -27.53 22.61
C VAL A 111 16.34 -28.85 23.19
N ALA A 112 16.42 -29.92 22.37
CA ALA A 112 16.90 -31.21 22.79
C ALA A 112 18.37 -31.16 23.24
N THR A 113 19.24 -30.46 22.52
CA THR A 113 20.66 -30.28 22.87
C THR A 113 20.82 -29.52 24.19
N ALA A 114 20.09 -28.41 24.37
CA ALA A 114 20.11 -27.65 25.62
C ALA A 114 19.61 -28.50 26.80
N ARG A 115 18.58 -29.32 26.60
CA ARG A 115 18.09 -30.26 27.62
C ARG A 115 19.14 -31.30 27.99
N GLN A 116 19.85 -31.87 27.02
CA GLN A 116 20.91 -32.83 27.28
C GLN A 116 22.08 -32.21 28.08
N LEU A 117 22.43 -30.96 27.75
CA LEU A 117 23.44 -30.22 28.51
C LEU A 117 22.98 -30.01 29.95
N TRP A 118 21.74 -29.58 30.18
CA TRP A 118 21.18 -29.46 31.52
C TRP A 118 21.17 -30.79 32.29
N ASN A 119 20.73 -31.87 31.65
CA ASN A 119 20.74 -33.21 32.27
C ASN A 119 22.18 -33.63 32.70
N LYS A 120 23.19 -33.32 31.87
CA LYS A 120 24.59 -33.57 32.19
C LYS A 120 25.01 -32.80 33.43
N THR A 121 24.79 -31.48 33.44
CA THR A 121 25.19 -30.62 34.57
C THR A 121 24.43 -30.95 35.84
N GLN A 122 23.21 -31.43 35.75
CA GLN A 122 22.42 -31.95 36.87
C GLN A 122 23.06 -33.21 37.47
N SER A 123 23.59 -34.11 36.64
CA SER A 123 24.31 -35.29 37.08
C SER A 123 25.63 -34.92 37.75
N ASP A 124 26.37 -33.96 37.16
CA ASP A 124 27.63 -33.44 37.72
C ASP A 124 27.39 -32.78 39.10
N LEU A 125 26.30 -32.00 39.23
CA LEU A 125 25.89 -31.40 40.49
C LEU A 125 25.55 -32.47 41.56
N ALA A 126 24.83 -33.52 41.17
CA ALA A 126 24.49 -34.62 42.10
C ALA A 126 25.75 -35.33 42.64
N LEU A 127 26.73 -35.56 41.75
CA LEU A 127 28.02 -36.14 42.15
C LEU A 127 28.80 -35.21 43.10
N ALA A 128 28.93 -33.91 42.72
CA ALA A 128 29.62 -32.92 43.54
C ALA A 128 28.94 -32.76 44.91
N LYS A 129 27.61 -32.72 44.96
CA LYS A 129 26.84 -32.66 46.22
C LYS A 129 27.10 -33.84 47.12
N THR A 130 27.07 -35.05 46.58
CA THR A 130 27.31 -36.30 47.35
C THR A 130 28.77 -36.30 47.87
N THR A 131 29.72 -35.90 47.06
CA THR A 131 31.12 -35.79 47.42
C THR A 131 31.34 -34.77 48.56
N TYR A 132 30.72 -33.60 48.42
CA TYR A 132 30.78 -32.55 49.44
C TYR A 132 30.20 -33.03 50.79
N GLN A 133 29.01 -33.61 50.74
CA GLN A 133 28.39 -34.15 51.95
C GLN A 133 29.27 -35.19 52.68
N ARG A 134 29.89 -36.10 51.92
CA ARG A 134 30.83 -37.09 52.46
C ARG A 134 32.06 -36.43 53.10
N ILE A 135 32.69 -35.48 52.43
CA ILE A 135 33.85 -34.77 52.92
C ILE A 135 33.54 -33.94 54.19
N VAL A 136 32.35 -33.29 54.21
CA VAL A 136 31.87 -32.54 55.40
C VAL A 136 31.76 -33.47 56.61
N THR A 137 31.24 -34.69 56.42
CA THR A 137 31.17 -35.68 57.52
C THR A 137 32.54 -36.09 57.99
N LEU A 138 33.45 -36.46 57.06
CA LEU A 138 34.84 -36.83 57.41
C LEU A 138 35.63 -35.71 58.07
N TYR A 139 35.33 -34.44 57.71
CA TYR A 139 35.91 -33.28 58.35
C TYR A 139 35.45 -33.12 59.78
N LYS A 140 34.20 -33.33 60.08
CA LYS A 140 33.65 -33.34 61.44
C LYS A 140 34.29 -34.43 62.32
N ASP A 141 34.61 -35.57 61.71
CA ASP A 141 35.31 -36.66 62.33
C ASP A 141 36.85 -36.48 62.38
N SER A 142 37.36 -35.29 62.00
CA SER A 142 38.77 -34.93 61.96
C SER A 142 39.64 -35.83 61.05
N VAL A 143 39.05 -36.49 60.07
CA VAL A 143 39.74 -37.40 59.15
C VAL A 143 40.36 -36.66 57.96
N VAL A 144 39.85 -35.48 57.57
CA VAL A 144 40.35 -34.69 56.44
C VAL A 144 40.67 -33.25 56.88
N THR A 145 41.51 -32.56 56.07
CA THR A 145 41.92 -31.17 56.33
C THR A 145 40.84 -30.18 55.97
N SER A 146 40.88 -28.97 56.53
CA SER A 146 40.03 -27.86 56.18
C SER A 146 40.18 -27.47 54.68
N GLN A 147 41.43 -27.50 54.19
CA GLN A 147 41.73 -27.25 52.77
C GLN A 147 40.92 -28.20 51.88
N ARG A 148 40.88 -29.50 52.19
CA ARG A 148 40.15 -30.50 51.40
C ARG A 148 38.62 -30.25 51.41
N ARG A 149 38.08 -29.86 52.55
CA ARG A 149 36.70 -29.46 52.66
C ARG A 149 36.40 -28.24 51.78
N ASP A 150 37.23 -27.21 51.82
CA ASP A 150 37.05 -25.95 51.07
C ASP A 150 37.19 -26.16 49.55
N GLU A 151 38.11 -27.03 49.11
CA GLU A 151 38.24 -27.44 47.71
C GLU A 151 36.95 -28.09 47.18
N VAL A 152 36.39 -29.05 47.93
CA VAL A 152 35.20 -29.76 47.52
C VAL A 152 33.96 -28.87 47.62
N GLU A 153 33.91 -27.95 48.59
CA GLU A 153 32.85 -26.95 48.68
C GLU A 153 32.87 -26.01 47.45
N ALA A 154 34.05 -25.57 47.03
CA ALA A 154 34.21 -24.75 45.81
C ALA A 154 33.73 -25.54 44.55
N MET A 155 34.11 -26.82 44.45
CA MET A 155 33.62 -27.68 43.33
C MET A 155 32.09 -27.85 43.33
N TYR A 156 31.49 -28.03 44.50
CA TYR A 156 30.05 -28.13 44.63
C TYR A 156 29.33 -26.83 44.21
N LYS A 157 29.85 -25.65 44.65
CA LYS A 157 29.32 -24.35 44.27
C LYS A 157 29.48 -24.10 42.78
N ALA A 158 30.61 -24.48 42.19
CA ALA A 158 30.84 -24.39 40.75
C ALA A 158 29.86 -25.25 39.94
N ALA A 159 29.65 -26.51 40.37
CA ALA A 159 28.65 -27.40 39.73
C ALA A 159 27.22 -26.87 39.85
N GLN A 160 26.88 -26.24 40.98
CA GLN A 160 25.58 -25.62 41.20
C GLN A 160 25.38 -24.41 40.25
N ALA A 161 26.42 -23.58 40.05
CA ALA A 161 26.35 -22.47 39.13
C ALA A 161 26.26 -22.94 37.68
N ALA A 162 27.00 -24.00 37.30
CA ALA A 162 26.95 -24.59 35.96
C ALA A 162 25.57 -25.20 35.65
N GLU A 163 24.95 -25.88 36.64
CA GLU A 163 23.58 -26.43 36.47
C GLU A 163 22.57 -25.32 36.23
N ARG A 164 22.60 -24.24 37.03
CA ARG A 164 21.71 -23.08 36.82
C ARG A 164 21.90 -22.43 35.44
N ALA A 165 23.14 -22.22 35.03
CA ALA A 165 23.40 -21.65 33.71
C ALA A 165 22.85 -22.52 32.58
N ALA A 166 23.04 -23.85 32.67
CA ALA A 166 22.49 -24.78 31.70
C ALA A 166 20.94 -24.84 31.73
N TYR A 167 20.33 -24.72 32.90
CA TYR A 167 18.90 -24.62 33.05
C TYR A 167 18.34 -23.35 32.36
N GLU A 168 18.92 -22.20 32.64
CA GLU A 168 18.51 -20.93 31.98
C GLU A 168 18.68 -21.01 30.46
N GLN A 169 19.75 -21.63 29.98
CA GLN A 169 19.95 -21.85 28.55
C GLN A 169 18.87 -22.77 27.95
N TYR A 170 18.46 -23.81 28.69
CA TYR A 170 17.35 -24.67 28.28
C TYR A 170 16.03 -23.89 28.26
N GLN A 171 15.73 -23.07 29.27
CA GLN A 171 14.54 -22.22 29.32
C GLN A 171 14.50 -21.26 28.13
N MET A 172 15.57 -20.53 27.85
CA MET A 172 15.66 -19.66 26.68
C MET A 172 15.39 -20.40 25.36
N ALA A 173 15.88 -21.66 25.26
CA ALA A 173 15.61 -22.47 24.08
C ALA A 173 14.14 -22.91 23.99
N VAL A 174 13.47 -23.16 25.10
CA VAL A 174 12.04 -23.54 25.16
C VAL A 174 11.14 -22.35 24.88
N ASP A 175 11.44 -21.20 25.48
CA ASP A 175 10.63 -19.97 25.32
C ASP A 175 10.70 -19.43 23.89
N GLY A 176 11.83 -19.66 23.19
CA GLY A 176 12.01 -19.30 21.81
C GLY A 176 12.11 -17.78 21.57
N ALA A 177 11.46 -17.30 20.52
CA ALA A 177 11.45 -15.86 20.18
C ALA A 177 10.70 -15.05 21.24
N GLN A 178 11.23 -13.87 21.54
CA GLN A 178 10.61 -12.93 22.48
C GLN A 178 9.28 -12.39 21.93
N SER A 179 8.43 -11.87 22.81
CA SER A 179 7.13 -11.28 22.43
C SER A 179 7.31 -10.11 21.45
N GLU A 180 8.38 -9.34 21.64
CA GLU A 180 8.76 -8.20 20.80
C GLU A 180 9.14 -8.63 19.38
N ASP A 181 9.89 -9.75 19.26
CA ASP A 181 10.27 -10.30 17.95
C ASP A 181 9.03 -10.77 17.18
N ARG A 182 8.10 -11.44 17.89
CA ARG A 182 6.82 -11.87 17.30
C ARG A 182 5.95 -10.68 16.89
N ALA A 183 5.88 -9.64 17.72
CA ALA A 183 5.15 -8.41 17.40
C ALA A 183 5.75 -7.71 16.18
N SER A 184 7.08 -7.59 16.13
CA SER A 184 7.82 -7.01 15.00
C SER A 184 7.57 -7.77 13.70
N ALA A 185 7.63 -9.11 13.74
CA ALA A 185 7.37 -9.94 12.57
C ALA A 185 5.93 -9.79 12.06
N ARG A 186 4.93 -9.71 12.94
CA ARG A 186 3.54 -9.47 12.56
C ARG A 186 3.35 -8.09 11.93
N SER A 187 3.97 -7.05 12.49
CA SER A 187 3.93 -5.70 11.92
C SER A 187 4.58 -5.64 10.55
N LEU A 188 5.65 -6.42 10.31
CA LEU A 188 6.27 -6.53 8.99
C LEU A 188 5.32 -7.17 7.95
N VAL A 189 4.58 -8.21 8.33
CA VAL A 189 3.57 -8.83 7.45
C VAL A 189 2.47 -7.84 7.13
N GLU A 190 1.98 -7.10 8.12
CA GLU A 190 0.93 -6.10 7.92
C GLU A 190 1.39 -4.96 7.00
N ALA A 191 2.61 -4.46 7.18
CA ALA A 191 3.18 -3.45 6.30
C ALA A 191 3.34 -3.96 4.85
N ALA A 192 3.81 -5.19 4.68
CA ALA A 192 3.93 -5.81 3.35
C ALA A 192 2.55 -5.99 2.70
N ARG A 193 1.54 -6.42 3.45
CA ARG A 193 0.16 -6.56 2.99
C ARG A 193 -0.43 -5.23 2.56
N SER A 194 -0.27 -4.17 3.36
CA SER A 194 -0.73 -2.83 2.99
C SER A 194 -0.12 -2.34 1.67
N THR A 195 1.14 -2.70 1.40
CA THR A 195 1.79 -2.39 0.11
C THR A 195 1.18 -3.18 -1.05
N VAL A 196 0.80 -4.45 -0.83
CA VAL A 196 0.08 -5.25 -1.83
C VAL A 196 -1.29 -4.64 -2.11
N ASP A 197 -2.03 -4.25 -1.06
CA ASP A 197 -3.36 -3.64 -1.20
C ASP A 197 -3.28 -2.30 -1.96
N GLU A 198 -2.26 -1.48 -1.69
CA GLU A 198 -1.99 -0.25 -2.45
C GLU A 198 -1.80 -0.53 -3.94
N VAL A 199 -0.90 -1.46 -4.29
CA VAL A 199 -0.64 -1.77 -5.70
C VAL A 199 -1.83 -2.47 -6.36
N SER A 200 -2.55 -3.31 -5.63
CA SER A 200 -3.74 -4.00 -6.16
C SER A 200 -4.87 -3.02 -6.47
N SER A 201 -5.04 -1.98 -5.67
CA SER A 201 -6.05 -0.93 -5.92
C SER A 201 -5.80 -0.18 -7.22
N LEU A 202 -4.54 -0.12 -7.68
CA LEU A 202 -4.19 0.48 -8.96
C LEU A 202 -4.55 -0.40 -10.17
N LEU A 203 -4.73 -1.72 -9.98
CA LEU A 203 -5.08 -2.66 -11.06
C LEU A 203 -6.59 -2.79 -11.30
N VAL A 204 -7.42 -2.34 -10.36
CA VAL A 204 -8.90 -2.51 -10.41
C VAL A 204 -9.60 -1.31 -11.01
N ASP A 205 -8.96 -0.14 -11.08
CA ASP A 205 -9.48 1.10 -11.67
C ASP A 205 -9.18 1.20 -13.16
#